data_2fe281964786a4a4e289c65b8fc0ec35
#
_entry.id   2fe281964786a4a4e289c65b8fc0ec35
#
_cell.length_a   1.000
_cell.length_b   1.000
_cell.length_c   1.000
_cell.angle_alpha   90.00
_cell.angle_beta   90.00
_cell.angle_gamma   90.00
#
_symmetry.space_group_name_H-M   'P 1'
#
loop_
_entity.id
_entity.type
_entity.pdbx_description
1 polymer ?
#
loop_
_entity_poly.entity_id
_entity_poly.type
_entity_poly.pdbx_seq_one_letter_code
_entity_poly.pdbx_strand_id
1 'polypeptide(L)'
;YFDKEKMEALYTPVHMPADSVQFRPLNVVVFILESFSKESSGFLNEELDNGTYKGYMPFLDSLMAEGLTFKYSFSNGMKSIDGMPSVLSGIPMFIEPFFLTPSSLNTVSSIGGELGKKGYYTAFFHGADNGSMGFEAFARTAGYTNYFGRTEYNEANPGNKDFDGHWGIWDEKFFQFFGNTLSGFQQPFAAALFSLSSHHPFAVPAEYEGVFPKGNKAIRQCIGYTDHALKLFFEKVSKEPWYKNTLFVFTADHTNPPERPEYETESGLFSVPVVFYQPGSNLKGFRKDVIAQQIDIMPTVLGYLGYDKPFVPLGCDLL
;
A
#
# COMPACT_ATOMS: atom_id res chain seq x y z
N TYR A 1 -36.95 0.84 -1.15
CA TYR A 1 -35.95 0.13 -1.96
C TYR A 1 -36.05 0.66 -3.39
N PHE A 2 -34.91 0.77 -4.08
CA PHE A 2 -34.84 1.19 -5.48
C PHE A 2 -34.93 -0.05 -6.37
N ASP A 3 -35.52 0.08 -7.56
CA ASP A 3 -35.38 -0.92 -8.61
C ASP A 3 -33.97 -0.91 -9.22
N LYS A 4 -33.66 -1.93 -10.03
CA LYS A 4 -32.32 -2.11 -10.59
C LYS A 4 -31.87 -0.94 -11.46
N GLU A 5 -32.78 -0.44 -12.33
CA GLU A 5 -32.50 0.67 -13.25
C GLU A 5 -32.13 1.95 -12.49
N LYS A 6 -32.90 2.25 -11.43
CA LYS A 6 -32.66 3.41 -10.58
C LYS A 6 -31.37 3.25 -9.77
N MET A 7 -31.07 2.05 -9.29
CA MET A 7 -29.80 1.77 -8.60
C MET A 7 -28.60 1.96 -9.54
N GLU A 8 -28.65 1.40 -10.74
CA GLU A 8 -27.58 1.55 -11.75
C GLU A 8 -27.40 3.01 -12.20
N ALA A 9 -28.48 3.80 -12.27
CA ALA A 9 -28.41 5.22 -12.59
C ALA A 9 -27.79 6.07 -11.46
N LEU A 10 -27.97 5.65 -10.20
CA LEU A 10 -27.40 6.33 -9.04
C LEU A 10 -25.95 5.94 -8.78
N TYR A 11 -25.63 4.68 -8.94
CA TYR A 11 -24.31 4.12 -8.71
C TYR A 11 -24.14 2.77 -9.41
N THR A 12 -23.05 2.63 -10.13
CA THR A 12 -22.57 1.34 -10.63
C THR A 12 -21.11 1.15 -10.22
N PRO A 13 -20.76 0.00 -9.63
CA PRO A 13 -19.35 -0.30 -9.33
C PRO A 13 -18.59 -0.76 -10.59
N VAL A 14 -19.23 -0.87 -11.74
CA VAL A 14 -18.57 -1.28 -12.98
C VAL A 14 -17.92 -0.07 -13.62
N HIS A 15 -16.59 -0.07 -13.62
CA HIS A 15 -15.80 0.90 -14.35
C HIS A 15 -15.65 0.47 -15.80
N MET A 16 -16.06 1.34 -16.70
CA MET A 16 -15.91 1.14 -18.14
C MET A 16 -14.69 1.93 -18.61
N PRO A 17 -13.81 1.31 -19.40
CA PRO A 17 -12.66 2.01 -19.97
C PRO A 17 -13.13 3.15 -20.89
N ALA A 18 -12.34 4.23 -20.95
CA ALA A 18 -12.56 5.28 -21.94
C ALA A 18 -12.05 4.84 -23.31
N ASP A 19 -12.87 4.97 -24.35
CA ASP A 19 -12.59 4.50 -25.73
C ASP A 19 -11.32 5.09 -26.37
N SER A 20 -10.78 6.17 -25.79
CA SER A 20 -9.66 6.93 -26.36
C SER A 20 -8.32 6.74 -25.63
N VAL A 21 -8.26 5.94 -24.59
CA VAL A 21 -7.03 5.81 -23.77
C VAL A 21 -6.23 4.60 -24.20
N GLN A 22 -4.97 4.83 -24.59
CA GLN A 22 -4.04 3.76 -24.93
C GLN A 22 -3.46 3.13 -23.66
N PHE A 23 -3.53 1.81 -23.55
CA PHE A 23 -2.90 1.07 -22.46
C PHE A 23 -1.38 1.23 -22.45
N ARG A 24 -0.83 1.60 -21.28
CA ARG A 24 0.61 1.77 -21.05
C ARG A 24 1.10 0.66 -20.12
N PRO A 25 1.95 -0.25 -20.57
CA PRO A 25 2.40 -1.41 -19.80
C PRO A 25 3.50 -1.02 -18.78
N LEU A 26 3.19 -0.09 -17.87
CA LEU A 26 4.07 0.23 -16.75
C LEU A 26 4.08 -0.93 -15.74
N ASN A 27 5.21 -1.17 -15.10
CA ASN A 27 5.20 -1.98 -13.89
C ASN A 27 4.43 -1.27 -12.77
N VAL A 28 3.84 -2.02 -11.86
CA VAL A 28 3.13 -1.50 -10.70
C VAL A 28 3.71 -2.11 -9.43
N VAL A 29 4.06 -1.27 -8.47
CA VAL A 29 4.53 -1.69 -7.14
C VAL A 29 3.71 -0.98 -6.08
N VAL A 30 2.96 -1.74 -5.27
CA VAL A 30 2.12 -1.23 -4.20
C VAL A 30 2.74 -1.57 -2.85
N PHE A 31 2.99 -0.56 -2.02
CA PHE A 31 3.37 -0.72 -0.63
C PHE A 31 2.16 -0.46 0.27
N ILE A 32 1.79 -1.46 1.06
CA ILE A 32 0.83 -1.34 2.16
C ILE A 32 1.65 -1.31 3.44
N LEU A 33 1.72 -0.14 4.08
CA LEU A 33 2.58 0.11 5.24
C LEU A 33 1.78 -0.11 6.53
N GLU A 34 2.20 -1.08 7.32
CA GLU A 34 1.55 -1.46 8.58
C GLU A 34 1.42 -0.25 9.52
N SER A 35 0.17 0.11 9.87
CA SER A 35 -0.17 1.15 10.85
C SER A 35 0.41 2.57 10.58
N PHE A 36 0.69 2.94 9.34
CA PHE A 36 1.21 4.26 8.98
C PHE A 36 0.10 5.32 8.98
N SER A 37 -0.09 5.96 10.11
CA SER A 37 -0.99 7.11 10.21
C SER A 37 -0.43 8.32 9.48
N LYS A 38 -1.30 9.11 8.86
CA LYS A 38 -0.99 10.41 8.29
C LYS A 38 -0.38 11.37 9.33
N GLU A 39 -0.74 11.23 10.61
CA GLU A 39 -0.14 11.96 11.72
C GLU A 39 1.40 11.86 11.74
N SER A 40 1.98 10.76 11.23
CA SER A 40 3.43 10.55 11.20
C SER A 40 4.16 11.30 10.09
N SER A 41 3.44 11.95 9.17
CA SER A 41 4.02 12.73 8.05
C SER A 41 4.29 14.17 8.46
N GLY A 42 5.51 14.65 8.23
CA GLY A 42 5.82 16.07 8.33
C GLY A 42 5.23 16.84 7.15
N PHE A 43 5.28 16.28 5.94
CA PHE A 43 4.77 16.92 4.71
C PHE A 43 3.25 17.17 4.75
N LEU A 44 2.47 16.20 5.25
CA LEU A 44 1.01 16.34 5.32
C LEU A 44 0.54 17.19 6.51
N ASN A 45 1.44 17.56 7.42
CA ASN A 45 1.18 18.28 8.65
C ASN A 45 2.09 19.51 8.83
N GLU A 46 2.36 20.23 7.75
CA GLU A 46 3.23 21.40 7.78
C GLU A 46 2.76 22.48 8.76
N GLU A 47 1.46 22.54 9.08
CA GLU A 47 0.87 23.47 10.03
C GLU A 47 1.08 23.12 11.51
N LEU A 48 1.42 21.86 11.84
CA LEU A 48 1.60 21.44 13.23
C LEU A 48 2.87 22.04 13.85
N ASP A 49 2.84 22.22 15.16
CA ASP A 49 3.93 22.80 15.96
C ASP A 49 4.42 24.15 15.40
N ASN A 50 3.48 25.00 14.95
CA ASN A 50 3.78 26.29 14.30
C ASN A 50 4.72 26.16 13.08
N GLY A 51 4.57 25.09 12.30
CA GLY A 51 5.36 24.85 11.09
C GLY A 51 6.70 24.14 11.33
N THR A 52 6.94 23.62 12.53
CA THR A 52 8.20 22.94 12.87
C THR A 52 8.11 21.42 12.95
N TYR A 53 6.91 20.87 12.82
CA TYR A 53 6.69 19.43 12.89
C TYR A 53 7.40 18.69 11.74
N LYS A 54 8.21 17.68 12.07
CA LYS A 54 9.00 16.92 11.10
C LYS A 54 8.47 15.52 10.81
N GLY A 55 7.51 15.04 11.63
CA GLY A 55 7.03 13.67 11.53
C GLY A 55 8.09 12.61 11.79
N TYR A 56 7.80 11.40 11.34
CA TYR A 56 8.60 10.20 11.58
C TYR A 56 8.93 9.42 10.30
N MET A 57 8.49 9.90 9.12
CA MET A 57 8.66 9.22 7.83
C MET A 57 9.22 10.16 6.75
N PRO A 58 10.43 10.74 6.97
CA PRO A 58 10.98 11.78 6.10
C PRO A 58 11.26 11.31 4.67
N PHE A 59 11.53 10.02 4.45
CA PHE A 59 11.75 9.50 3.11
C PHE A 59 10.42 9.43 2.33
N LEU A 60 9.37 8.88 2.93
CA LEU A 60 8.04 8.86 2.31
C LEU A 60 7.52 10.28 2.07
N ASP A 61 7.77 11.22 2.99
CA ASP A 61 7.48 12.65 2.80
C ASP A 61 8.19 13.22 1.55
N SER A 62 9.42 12.81 1.27
CA SER A 62 10.13 13.22 0.05
C SER A 62 9.47 12.69 -1.22
N LEU A 63 8.94 11.47 -1.19
CA LEU A 63 8.17 10.89 -2.31
C LEU A 63 6.82 11.60 -2.49
N MET A 64 6.17 12.02 -1.39
CA MET A 64 4.94 12.83 -1.45
C MET A 64 5.18 14.19 -2.12
N ALA A 65 6.31 14.83 -1.82
CA ALA A 65 6.68 16.09 -2.43
C ALA A 65 6.94 16.01 -3.95
N GLU A 66 7.36 14.83 -4.43
CA GLU A 66 7.66 14.58 -5.84
C GLU A 66 6.56 13.84 -6.60
N GLY A 67 5.61 13.22 -5.90
CA GLY A 67 4.50 12.45 -6.44
C GLY A 67 3.16 13.16 -6.36
N LEU A 68 2.10 12.41 -6.59
CA LEU A 68 0.72 12.83 -6.35
C LEU A 68 0.27 12.33 -4.98
N THR A 69 -0.18 13.23 -4.12
CA THR A 69 -0.75 12.90 -2.80
C THR A 69 -1.94 13.80 -2.45
N PHE A 70 -2.64 13.49 -1.36
CA PHE A 70 -3.92 14.08 -1.02
C PHE A 70 -3.94 14.59 0.43
N LYS A 71 -4.47 15.80 0.63
CA LYS A 71 -4.67 16.36 1.98
C LYS A 71 -5.67 15.54 2.77
N TYR A 72 -6.72 15.07 2.12
CA TYR A 72 -7.81 14.29 2.72
C TYR A 72 -7.74 12.86 2.17
N SER A 73 -7.13 11.97 2.92
CA SER A 73 -6.99 10.56 2.53
C SER A 73 -7.25 9.64 3.72
N PHE A 74 -8.01 8.54 3.47
CA PHE A 74 -8.59 7.71 4.52
C PHE A 74 -8.51 6.22 4.21
N SER A 75 -8.35 5.42 5.28
CA SER A 75 -8.51 3.96 5.23
C SER A 75 -10.00 3.59 5.20
N ASN A 76 -10.29 2.40 4.70
CA ASN A 76 -11.65 1.84 4.64
C ASN A 76 -11.88 0.72 5.66
N GLY A 77 -11.07 0.68 6.70
CA GLY A 77 -11.14 -0.21 7.84
C GLY A 77 -10.10 0.15 8.89
N MET A 78 -10.08 -0.60 10.00
CA MET A 78 -9.19 -0.35 11.14
C MET A 78 -8.27 -1.53 11.45
N LYS A 79 -8.20 -2.52 10.57
CA LYS A 79 -7.40 -3.74 10.73
C LYS A 79 -6.69 -4.08 9.44
N SER A 80 -5.56 -4.78 9.54
CA SER A 80 -4.77 -5.21 8.38
C SER A 80 -5.58 -6.06 7.40
N ILE A 81 -6.48 -6.90 7.90
CA ILE A 81 -7.39 -7.71 7.07
C ILE A 81 -8.46 -6.89 6.33
N ASP A 82 -8.68 -5.62 6.70
CA ASP A 82 -9.56 -4.68 5.98
C ASP A 82 -8.76 -3.91 4.91
N GLY A 83 -7.51 -3.55 5.25
CA GLY A 83 -6.65 -2.73 4.38
C GLY A 83 -6.29 -3.42 3.08
N MET A 84 -5.93 -4.71 3.13
CA MET A 84 -5.50 -5.44 1.93
C MET A 84 -6.59 -5.52 0.85
N PRO A 85 -7.86 -5.93 1.13
CA PRO A 85 -8.94 -5.90 0.14
C PRO A 85 -9.26 -4.48 -0.35
N SER A 86 -9.22 -3.50 0.56
CA SER A 86 -9.52 -2.11 0.22
C SER A 86 -8.53 -1.56 -0.81
N VAL A 87 -7.23 -1.77 -0.59
CA VAL A 87 -6.16 -1.28 -1.45
C VAL A 87 -6.08 -2.03 -2.77
N LEU A 88 -6.11 -3.36 -2.73
CA LEU A 88 -5.83 -4.17 -3.91
C LEU A 88 -7.04 -4.46 -4.79
N SER A 89 -8.24 -4.42 -4.20
CA SER A 89 -9.49 -4.82 -4.87
C SER A 89 -10.61 -3.78 -4.79
N GLY A 90 -10.38 -2.64 -4.11
CA GLY A 90 -11.41 -1.63 -3.94
C GLY A 90 -12.62 -2.11 -3.13
N ILE A 91 -12.43 -3.04 -2.19
CA ILE A 91 -13.48 -3.61 -1.33
C ILE A 91 -13.31 -3.09 0.10
N PRO A 92 -14.13 -2.14 0.57
CA PRO A 92 -14.05 -1.64 1.93
C PRO A 92 -14.58 -2.65 2.95
N MET A 93 -14.22 -2.46 4.20
CA MET A 93 -14.91 -3.11 5.31
C MET A 93 -16.33 -2.51 5.46
N PHE A 94 -17.33 -3.36 5.45
CA PHE A 94 -18.73 -2.94 5.68
C PHE A 94 -19.14 -3.14 7.14
N ILE A 95 -19.64 -4.34 7.48
CA ILE A 95 -20.03 -4.72 8.83
C ILE A 95 -18.97 -5.63 9.44
N GLU A 96 -18.42 -6.53 8.63
CA GLU A 96 -17.37 -7.46 8.98
C GLU A 96 -16.23 -7.37 7.96
N PRO A 97 -14.98 -7.68 8.38
CA PRO A 97 -13.86 -7.79 7.44
C PRO A 97 -14.18 -8.76 6.31
N PHE A 98 -13.86 -8.38 5.08
CA PHE A 98 -14.14 -9.20 3.88
C PHE A 98 -13.65 -10.64 4.02
N PHE A 99 -12.47 -10.84 4.60
CA PHE A 99 -11.87 -12.17 4.81
C PHE A 99 -12.71 -13.11 5.70
N LEU A 100 -13.54 -12.55 6.58
CA LEU A 100 -14.40 -13.32 7.49
C LEU A 100 -15.78 -13.61 6.90
N THR A 101 -16.07 -13.12 5.71
CA THR A 101 -17.35 -13.35 5.03
C THR A 101 -17.25 -14.54 4.06
N PRO A 102 -18.37 -15.25 3.77
CA PRO A 102 -18.40 -16.27 2.72
C PRO A 102 -17.99 -15.73 1.34
N SER A 103 -18.13 -14.43 1.10
CA SER A 103 -17.76 -13.76 -0.14
C SER A 103 -16.25 -13.78 -0.41
N SER A 104 -15.41 -13.99 0.62
CA SER A 104 -13.96 -14.10 0.48
C SER A 104 -13.50 -15.28 -0.37
N LEU A 105 -14.37 -16.27 -0.57
CA LEU A 105 -14.10 -17.43 -1.43
C LEU A 105 -14.37 -17.14 -2.93
N ASN A 106 -14.97 -16.01 -3.25
CA ASN A 106 -15.21 -15.60 -4.64
C ASN A 106 -13.95 -15.00 -5.25
N THR A 107 -13.80 -15.17 -6.55
CA THR A 107 -12.82 -14.38 -7.32
C THR A 107 -13.24 -12.91 -7.32
N VAL A 108 -12.30 -12.02 -7.00
CA VAL A 108 -12.53 -10.58 -6.97
C VAL A 108 -11.66 -9.86 -8.01
N SER A 109 -12.15 -8.75 -8.55
CA SER A 109 -11.30 -7.83 -9.30
C SER A 109 -10.21 -7.27 -8.39
N SER A 110 -9.00 -7.17 -8.91
CA SER A 110 -7.87 -6.57 -8.19
C SER A 110 -6.85 -6.00 -9.16
N ILE A 111 -5.92 -5.18 -8.66
CA ILE A 111 -4.78 -4.70 -9.44
C ILE A 111 -4.03 -5.90 -10.06
N GLY A 112 -3.67 -6.90 -9.26
CA GLY A 112 -2.95 -8.09 -9.73
C GLY A 112 -3.77 -8.92 -10.72
N GLY A 113 -5.03 -9.19 -10.40
CA GLY A 113 -5.92 -10.00 -11.25
C GLY A 113 -6.19 -9.35 -12.61
N GLU A 114 -6.49 -8.04 -12.64
CA GLU A 114 -6.77 -7.33 -13.89
C GLU A 114 -5.50 -7.19 -14.75
N LEU A 115 -4.37 -6.85 -14.16
CA LEU A 115 -3.10 -6.77 -14.88
C LEU A 115 -2.59 -8.15 -15.32
N GLY A 116 -2.85 -9.20 -14.54
CA GLY A 116 -2.57 -10.58 -14.94
C GLY A 116 -3.27 -10.99 -16.24
N LYS A 117 -4.53 -10.52 -16.47
CA LYS A 117 -5.25 -10.70 -17.75
C LYS A 117 -4.60 -9.98 -18.92
N LYS A 118 -3.69 -9.04 -18.66
CA LYS A 118 -2.86 -8.31 -19.65
C LYS A 118 -1.46 -8.92 -19.81
N GLY A 119 -1.19 -10.07 -19.20
CA GLY A 119 0.09 -10.77 -19.30
C GLY A 119 1.16 -10.31 -18.32
N TYR A 120 0.81 -9.57 -17.27
CA TYR A 120 1.74 -9.19 -16.21
C TYR A 120 2.16 -10.41 -15.38
N TYR A 121 3.43 -10.42 -14.98
CA TYR A 121 3.85 -11.26 -13.87
C TYR A 121 3.33 -10.64 -12.56
N THR A 122 2.59 -11.38 -11.75
CA THR A 122 1.93 -10.85 -10.55
C THR A 122 2.42 -11.54 -9.29
N ALA A 123 2.76 -10.76 -8.25
CA ALA A 123 3.30 -11.29 -7.01
C ALA A 123 2.87 -10.47 -5.79
N PHE A 124 2.61 -11.16 -4.69
CA PHE A 124 2.36 -10.55 -3.39
C PHE A 124 3.45 -10.94 -2.39
N PHE A 125 3.89 -9.98 -1.58
CA PHE A 125 4.99 -10.11 -0.63
C PHE A 125 4.55 -9.73 0.79
N HIS A 126 4.85 -10.59 1.75
CA HIS A 126 4.63 -10.31 3.18
C HIS A 126 5.62 -11.11 4.04
N GLY A 127 6.44 -10.44 4.83
CA GLY A 127 7.56 -11.06 5.58
C GLY A 127 7.17 -12.02 6.70
N ALA A 128 5.88 -12.19 7.00
CA ALA A 128 5.38 -13.16 7.99
C ALA A 128 5.36 -14.61 7.46
N ASP A 129 5.02 -15.54 8.34
CA ASP A 129 4.80 -16.93 7.96
C ASP A 129 3.71 -17.03 6.88
N ASN A 130 3.95 -17.87 5.87
CA ASN A 130 3.01 -18.08 4.78
C ASN A 130 1.66 -18.53 5.34
N GLY A 131 0.57 -17.95 4.82
CA GLY A 131 -0.78 -18.18 5.33
C GLY A 131 -1.19 -17.32 6.54
N SER A 132 -0.25 -16.56 7.13
CA SER A 132 -0.58 -15.61 8.21
C SER A 132 -1.70 -14.66 7.82
N MET A 133 -2.66 -14.43 8.72
CA MET A 133 -3.84 -13.58 8.53
C MET A 133 -4.70 -13.87 7.28
N GLY A 134 -4.49 -15.00 6.60
CA GLY A 134 -5.19 -15.34 5.35
C GLY A 134 -4.73 -14.55 4.12
N PHE A 135 -3.62 -13.82 4.20
CA PHE A 135 -3.14 -12.96 3.12
C PHE A 135 -2.76 -13.74 1.85
N GLU A 136 -2.14 -14.91 2.00
CA GLU A 136 -1.85 -15.76 0.84
C GLU A 136 -3.12 -16.23 0.14
N ALA A 137 -4.13 -16.66 0.90
CA ALA A 137 -5.40 -17.12 0.34
C ALA A 137 -6.10 -15.98 -0.42
N PHE A 138 -6.15 -14.77 0.16
CA PHE A 138 -6.72 -13.62 -0.52
C PHE A 138 -5.90 -13.22 -1.75
N ALA A 139 -4.59 -13.16 -1.67
CA ALA A 139 -3.74 -12.83 -2.82
C ALA A 139 -4.02 -13.75 -4.01
N ARG A 140 -4.21 -15.05 -3.77
CA ARG A 140 -4.56 -16.02 -4.81
C ARG A 140 -5.97 -15.77 -5.40
N THR A 141 -6.98 -15.53 -4.56
CA THR A 141 -8.35 -15.21 -5.04
C THR A 141 -8.41 -13.86 -5.75
N ALA A 142 -7.53 -12.92 -5.38
CA ALA A 142 -7.33 -11.64 -6.04
C ALA A 142 -6.45 -11.73 -7.32
N GLY A 143 -6.04 -12.94 -7.73
CA GLY A 143 -5.34 -13.18 -9.00
C GLY A 143 -3.84 -12.90 -8.99
N TYR A 144 -3.22 -12.77 -7.82
CA TYR A 144 -1.75 -12.79 -7.71
C TYR A 144 -1.28 -14.23 -7.85
N THR A 145 -0.44 -14.50 -8.86
CA THR A 145 0.00 -15.87 -9.17
C THR A 145 1.11 -16.37 -8.27
N ASN A 146 1.89 -15.44 -7.69
CA ASN A 146 3.02 -15.75 -6.84
C ASN A 146 2.85 -15.09 -5.47
N TYR A 147 3.30 -15.80 -4.43
CA TYR A 147 3.36 -15.32 -3.06
C TYR A 147 4.77 -15.52 -2.52
N PHE A 148 5.33 -14.49 -1.91
CA PHE A 148 6.65 -14.52 -1.27
C PHE A 148 6.50 -14.13 0.19
N GLY A 149 6.61 -15.11 1.06
CA GLY A 149 6.57 -14.95 2.51
C GLY A 149 7.92 -15.24 3.16
N ARG A 150 7.86 -15.55 4.45
CA ARG A 150 9.04 -15.95 5.22
C ARG A 150 9.68 -17.23 4.70
N THR A 151 8.91 -18.14 4.13
CA THR A 151 9.42 -19.38 3.54
C THR A 151 10.38 -19.08 2.41
N GLU A 152 9.95 -18.32 1.40
CA GLU A 152 10.75 -17.96 0.23
C GLU A 152 11.94 -17.06 0.60
N TYR A 153 11.75 -16.19 1.60
CA TYR A 153 12.85 -15.40 2.15
C TYR A 153 13.95 -16.30 2.74
N ASN A 154 13.58 -17.25 3.58
CA ASN A 154 14.53 -18.14 4.26
C ASN A 154 15.21 -19.13 3.30
N GLU A 155 14.55 -19.54 2.21
CA GLU A 155 15.17 -20.32 1.14
C GLU A 155 16.30 -19.55 0.46
N ALA A 156 16.05 -18.26 0.19
CA ALA A 156 17.07 -17.38 -0.40
C ALA A 156 18.15 -16.92 0.61
N ASN A 157 17.82 -16.86 1.91
CA ASN A 157 18.67 -16.36 3.00
C ASN A 157 18.71 -17.36 4.16
N PRO A 158 19.44 -18.48 4.06
CA PRO A 158 19.43 -19.51 5.08
C PRO A 158 19.93 -19.02 6.45
N GLY A 159 19.34 -19.55 7.52
CA GLY A 159 19.79 -19.36 8.90
C GLY A 159 18.84 -18.57 9.79
N ASN A 160 17.70 -18.13 9.30
CA ASN A 160 16.64 -17.43 10.08
C ASN A 160 17.17 -16.25 10.92
N LYS A 161 18.18 -15.54 10.42
CA LYS A 161 18.91 -14.48 11.17
C LYS A 161 18.11 -13.18 11.27
N ASP A 162 17.22 -12.97 10.31
CA ASP A 162 16.51 -11.71 10.12
C ASP A 162 15.07 -11.77 10.64
N PHE A 163 14.75 -12.83 11.40
CA PHE A 163 13.47 -12.99 12.09
C PHE A 163 13.40 -12.06 13.32
N ASP A 164 12.33 -11.29 13.43
CA ASP A 164 12.12 -10.29 14.49
C ASP A 164 11.80 -10.89 15.87
N GLY A 165 11.66 -12.22 15.95
CA GLY A 165 11.30 -12.95 17.17
C GLY A 165 9.78 -13.03 17.43
N HIS A 166 8.93 -12.40 16.62
CA HIS A 166 7.48 -12.27 16.86
C HIS A 166 6.66 -12.60 15.62
N TRP A 167 6.81 -11.83 14.55
CA TRP A 167 5.90 -11.87 13.40
C TRP A 167 6.56 -12.36 12.12
N GLY A 168 7.78 -11.92 11.82
CA GLY A 168 8.40 -12.27 10.56
C GLY A 168 9.78 -11.65 10.34
N ILE A 169 10.11 -11.40 9.10
CA ILE A 169 11.39 -10.83 8.69
C ILE A 169 11.36 -9.31 8.85
N TRP A 170 12.41 -8.73 9.43
CA TRP A 170 12.58 -7.28 9.53
C TRP A 170 12.41 -6.59 8.18
N ASP A 171 11.66 -5.49 8.14
CA ASP A 171 11.31 -4.78 6.90
C ASP A 171 12.54 -4.40 6.06
N GLU A 172 13.64 -3.93 6.66
CA GLU A 172 14.85 -3.62 5.90
C GLU A 172 15.32 -4.81 5.08
N LYS A 173 15.42 -5.97 5.71
CA LYS A 173 15.92 -7.20 5.07
C LYS A 173 14.92 -7.71 4.03
N PHE A 174 13.62 -7.65 4.37
CA PHE A 174 12.56 -8.10 3.48
C PHE A 174 12.40 -7.16 2.26
N PHE A 175 12.56 -5.85 2.42
CA PHE A 175 12.51 -4.91 1.29
C PHE A 175 13.73 -5.06 0.37
N GLN A 176 14.91 -5.40 0.91
CA GLN A 176 16.07 -5.75 0.08
C GLN A 176 15.85 -7.05 -0.72
N PHE A 177 15.25 -8.06 -0.10
CA PHE A 177 14.82 -9.29 -0.78
C PHE A 177 13.77 -8.99 -1.86
N PHE A 178 12.77 -8.18 -1.55
CA PHE A 178 11.76 -7.71 -2.50
C PHE A 178 12.40 -7.06 -3.73
N GLY A 179 13.29 -6.09 -3.54
CA GLY A 179 13.99 -5.41 -4.65
C GLY A 179 14.81 -6.37 -5.50
N ASN A 180 15.53 -7.32 -4.90
CA ASN A 180 16.27 -8.36 -5.61
C ASN A 180 15.35 -9.24 -6.45
N THR A 181 14.23 -9.65 -5.87
CA THR A 181 13.25 -10.53 -6.53
C THR A 181 12.58 -9.83 -7.70
N LEU A 182 12.18 -8.55 -7.55
CA LEU A 182 11.62 -7.73 -8.63
C LEU A 182 12.58 -7.61 -9.83
N SER A 183 13.89 -7.49 -9.57
CA SER A 183 14.90 -7.37 -10.64
C SER A 183 15.03 -8.65 -11.48
N GLY A 184 14.55 -9.79 -10.96
CA GLY A 184 14.45 -11.05 -11.69
C GLY A 184 13.13 -11.25 -12.45
N PHE A 185 12.14 -10.36 -12.29
CA PHE A 185 10.84 -10.54 -12.93
C PHE A 185 10.84 -10.15 -14.39
N GLN A 186 10.04 -10.89 -15.16
CA GLN A 186 9.70 -10.46 -16.51
C GLN A 186 8.78 -9.24 -16.44
N GLN A 187 9.09 -8.21 -17.23
CA GLN A 187 8.23 -7.04 -17.38
C GLN A 187 7.17 -7.24 -18.48
N PRO A 188 5.98 -6.64 -18.33
CA PRO A 188 5.57 -5.87 -17.16
C PRO A 188 5.21 -6.75 -15.98
N PHE A 189 5.40 -6.24 -14.77
CA PHE A 189 5.01 -6.92 -13.53
C PHE A 189 4.12 -6.03 -12.64
N ALA A 190 3.29 -6.66 -11.81
CA ALA A 190 2.51 -6.01 -10.76
C ALA A 190 2.80 -6.72 -9.44
N ALA A 191 3.41 -6.02 -8.51
CA ALA A 191 3.77 -6.53 -7.21
C ALA A 191 3.16 -5.70 -6.09
N ALA A 192 2.73 -6.35 -5.02
CA ALA A 192 2.31 -5.69 -3.79
C ALA A 192 3.13 -6.22 -2.62
N LEU A 193 3.53 -5.34 -1.72
CA LEU A 193 4.22 -5.67 -0.49
C LEU A 193 3.44 -5.10 0.70
N PHE A 194 3.25 -5.94 1.73
CA PHE A 194 2.70 -5.55 3.02
C PHE A 194 3.82 -5.58 4.05
N SER A 195 4.12 -4.43 4.69
CA SER A 195 5.18 -4.29 5.69
C SER A 195 4.79 -4.91 7.03
N LEU A 196 5.72 -5.01 7.96
CA LEU A 196 5.52 -5.76 9.20
C LEU A 196 6.07 -5.06 10.46
N SER A 197 7.23 -4.40 10.37
CA SER A 197 8.03 -4.02 11.54
C SER A 197 7.43 -2.93 12.41
N SER A 198 6.38 -2.24 11.96
CA SER A 198 5.63 -1.26 12.76
C SER A 198 4.45 -1.88 13.54
N HIS A 199 4.27 -3.21 13.48
CA HIS A 199 3.31 -3.95 14.30
C HIS A 199 3.80 -4.06 15.76
N HIS A 200 2.87 -4.25 16.73
CA HIS A 200 3.29 -4.51 18.11
C HIS A 200 4.16 -5.81 18.18
N PRO A 201 5.12 -5.94 19.06
CA PRO A 201 5.39 -5.16 20.25
C PRO A 201 6.22 -3.88 20.05
N PHE A 202 6.31 -3.35 18.84
CA PHE A 202 6.99 -2.10 18.50
C PHE A 202 8.49 -2.15 18.77
N ALA A 203 9.13 -3.21 18.29
CA ALA A 203 10.57 -3.40 18.34
C ALA A 203 11.26 -2.92 17.06
N VAL A 204 12.53 -2.60 17.17
CA VAL A 204 13.44 -2.39 16.03
C VAL A 204 14.65 -3.30 16.20
N PRO A 205 15.39 -3.64 15.13
CA PRO A 205 16.64 -4.39 15.26
C PRO A 205 17.61 -3.71 16.23
N ALA A 206 18.40 -4.50 16.97
CA ALA A 206 19.31 -3.99 18.01
C ALA A 206 20.28 -2.90 17.51
N GLU A 207 20.75 -3.01 16.27
CA GLU A 207 21.60 -2.01 15.61
C GLU A 207 20.91 -0.66 15.39
N TYR A 208 19.58 -0.61 15.43
CA TYR A 208 18.78 0.61 15.25
C TYR A 208 18.19 1.13 16.57
N GLU A 209 18.53 0.51 17.70
CA GLU A 209 18.06 0.99 19.00
C GLU A 209 18.56 2.43 19.26
N GLY A 210 17.60 3.34 19.50
CA GLY A 210 17.90 4.76 19.75
C GLY A 210 18.24 5.58 18.50
N VAL A 211 18.22 5.01 17.29
CA VAL A 211 18.50 5.73 16.04
C VAL A 211 17.31 6.57 15.60
N PHE A 212 16.11 6.04 15.72
CA PHE A 212 14.89 6.74 15.29
C PHE A 212 14.19 7.42 16.46
N PRO A 213 13.55 8.59 16.24
CA PRO A 213 12.80 9.28 17.29
C PRO A 213 11.67 8.39 17.83
N LYS A 214 11.58 8.26 19.16
CA LYS A 214 10.54 7.44 19.81
C LYS A 214 9.19 8.16 19.92
N GLY A 215 9.18 9.50 19.91
CA GLY A 215 7.97 10.25 20.21
C GLY A 215 7.43 9.89 21.59
N ASN A 216 6.12 10.00 21.75
CA ASN A 216 5.43 9.57 22.97
C ASN A 216 4.95 8.11 22.91
N LYS A 217 5.04 7.45 21.76
CA LYS A 217 4.61 6.05 21.54
C LYS A 217 5.70 5.25 20.84
N ALA A 218 5.90 4.02 21.30
CA ALA A 218 6.94 3.13 20.77
C ALA A 218 6.84 2.89 19.26
N ILE A 219 5.64 2.90 18.68
CA ILE A 219 5.44 2.72 17.24
C ILE A 219 6.18 3.77 16.40
N ARG A 220 6.46 4.97 16.92
CA ARG A 220 7.14 6.04 16.17
C ARG A 220 8.53 5.66 15.70
N GLN A 221 9.29 4.97 16.55
CA GLN A 221 10.61 4.44 16.15
C GLN A 221 10.49 3.37 15.06
N CYS A 222 9.43 2.54 15.10
CA CYS A 222 9.20 1.50 14.10
C CYS A 222 8.80 2.09 12.75
N ILE A 223 7.98 3.16 12.74
CA ILE A 223 7.66 3.92 11.54
C ILE A 223 8.96 4.51 10.93
N GLY A 224 9.83 5.12 11.75
CA GLY A 224 11.11 5.63 11.29
C GLY A 224 12.02 4.54 10.73
N TYR A 225 12.02 3.36 11.34
CA TYR A 225 12.77 2.20 10.84
C TYR A 225 12.23 1.70 9.48
N THR A 226 10.91 1.53 9.34
CA THR A 226 10.30 1.09 8.07
C THR A 226 10.47 2.15 6.98
N ASP A 227 10.41 3.44 7.31
CA ASP A 227 10.72 4.53 6.37
C ASP A 227 12.20 4.49 5.91
N HIS A 228 13.11 4.19 6.83
CA HIS A 228 14.52 3.95 6.48
C HIS A 228 14.68 2.71 5.57
N ALA A 229 13.95 1.63 5.83
CA ALA A 229 13.94 0.44 4.97
C ALA A 229 13.46 0.78 3.54
N LEU A 230 12.42 1.63 3.41
CA LEU A 230 11.97 2.17 2.13
C LEU A 230 13.09 2.96 1.44
N LYS A 231 13.78 3.83 2.16
CA LYS A 231 14.90 4.60 1.61
C LYS A 231 15.97 3.69 1.03
N LEU A 232 16.41 2.69 1.77
CA LEU A 232 17.42 1.72 1.33
C LEU A 232 16.93 0.90 0.11
N PHE A 233 15.64 0.54 0.08
CA PHE A 233 15.04 -0.09 -1.10
C PHE A 233 15.17 0.82 -2.33
N PHE A 234 14.80 2.09 -2.24
CA PHE A 234 14.86 3.04 -3.35
C PHE A 234 16.29 3.35 -3.79
N GLU A 235 17.24 3.49 -2.86
CA GLU A 235 18.67 3.66 -3.17
C GLU A 235 19.22 2.52 -4.04
N LYS A 236 18.68 1.32 -3.84
CA LYS A 236 19.02 0.14 -4.64
C LYS A 236 18.30 0.13 -5.97
N VAL A 237 16.97 0.13 -5.96
CA VAL A 237 16.17 -0.11 -7.17
C VAL A 237 16.18 1.07 -8.13
N SER A 238 16.55 2.27 -7.70
CA SER A 238 16.72 3.44 -8.59
C SER A 238 17.77 3.23 -9.68
N LYS A 239 18.64 2.24 -9.54
CA LYS A 239 19.68 1.84 -10.49
C LYS A 239 19.20 0.78 -11.47
N GLU A 240 18.04 0.17 -11.22
CA GLU A 240 17.49 -0.89 -12.03
C GLU A 240 16.84 -0.36 -13.32
N PRO A 241 16.99 -1.07 -14.45
CA PRO A 241 16.40 -0.64 -15.73
C PRO A 241 14.88 -0.46 -15.70
N TRP A 242 14.18 -1.23 -14.86
CA TRP A 242 12.73 -1.19 -14.73
C TRP A 242 12.21 -0.02 -13.89
N TYR A 243 13.05 0.64 -13.09
CA TYR A 243 12.67 1.66 -12.10
C TYR A 243 11.84 2.81 -12.72
N LYS A 244 12.33 3.40 -13.81
CA LYS A 244 11.65 4.54 -14.46
C LYS A 244 10.33 4.15 -15.13
N ASN A 245 10.16 2.87 -15.46
CA ASN A 245 8.95 2.32 -16.05
C ASN A 245 8.00 1.73 -14.98
N THR A 246 8.02 2.26 -13.77
CA THR A 246 7.25 1.73 -12.64
C THR A 246 6.42 2.82 -11.99
N LEU A 247 5.13 2.54 -11.81
CA LEU A 247 4.25 3.28 -10.91
C LEU A 247 4.37 2.67 -9.51
N PHE A 248 4.85 3.46 -8.57
CA PHE A 248 4.88 3.12 -7.15
C PHE A 248 3.67 3.74 -6.46
N VAL A 249 3.01 2.96 -5.63
CA VAL A 249 1.86 3.39 -4.82
C VAL A 249 2.14 3.09 -3.36
N PHE A 250 1.88 4.05 -2.48
CA PHE A 250 2.05 3.89 -1.03
C PHE A 250 0.76 4.26 -0.32
N THR A 251 0.38 3.43 0.62
CA THR A 251 -0.67 3.73 1.60
C THR A 251 -0.41 2.91 2.87
N ALA A 252 -1.14 3.20 3.94
CA ALA A 252 -1.18 2.30 5.08
C ALA A 252 -2.35 1.31 4.95
N ASP A 253 -2.34 0.26 5.75
CA ASP A 253 -3.51 -0.62 5.93
C ASP A 253 -4.57 0.04 6.82
N HIS A 254 -4.17 0.63 7.94
CA HIS A 254 -4.97 1.43 8.87
C HIS A 254 -4.07 2.41 9.66
N THR A 255 -4.67 3.19 10.54
CA THR A 255 -3.96 4.07 11.46
C THR A 255 -3.51 3.32 12.71
N ASN A 256 -2.67 3.96 13.51
CA ASN A 256 -2.40 3.61 14.91
C ASN A 256 -3.12 4.59 15.84
N PRO A 257 -3.26 4.28 17.16
CA PRO A 257 -3.83 5.22 18.12
C PRO A 257 -3.13 6.58 18.08
N PRO A 258 -3.86 7.69 17.88
CA PRO A 258 -3.28 9.02 17.72
C PRO A 258 -2.63 9.54 18.99
N GLU A 259 -1.71 10.50 18.85
CA GLU A 259 -1.09 11.25 19.95
C GLU A 259 -1.55 12.71 19.99
N ARG A 260 -2.09 13.19 18.86
CA ARG A 260 -2.45 14.59 18.66
C ARG A 260 -3.96 14.77 18.58
N PRO A 261 -4.50 15.81 19.25
CA PRO A 261 -5.95 16.07 19.24
C PRO A 261 -6.55 16.21 17.83
N GLU A 262 -5.78 16.71 16.86
CA GLU A 262 -6.20 16.84 15.46
C GLU A 262 -6.55 15.50 14.82
N TYR A 263 -5.98 14.41 15.34
CA TYR A 263 -6.20 13.03 14.88
C TYR A 263 -7.09 12.19 15.83
N GLU A 264 -7.49 12.72 16.99
CA GLU A 264 -8.45 12.08 17.90
C GLU A 264 -9.92 12.26 17.47
N THR A 265 -10.14 12.68 16.24
CA THR A 265 -11.48 12.85 15.65
C THR A 265 -11.92 11.57 14.93
N GLU A 266 -13.23 11.42 14.68
CA GLU A 266 -13.76 10.26 13.92
C GLU A 266 -13.06 10.07 12.57
N SER A 267 -12.82 11.14 11.81
CA SER A 267 -12.09 11.07 10.55
C SER A 267 -10.59 10.91 10.75
N GLY A 268 -10.02 11.48 11.82
CA GLY A 268 -8.61 11.36 12.17
C GLY A 268 -8.17 9.92 12.39
N LEU A 269 -9.06 9.10 13.00
CA LEU A 269 -8.83 7.68 13.24
C LEU A 269 -8.72 6.83 11.95
N PHE A 270 -9.09 7.37 10.80
CA PHE A 270 -8.97 6.72 9.50
C PHE A 270 -7.94 7.39 8.58
N SER A 271 -7.27 8.46 9.04
CA SER A 271 -6.37 9.26 8.20
C SER A 271 -5.07 8.54 7.91
N VAL A 272 -4.93 8.03 6.68
CA VAL A 272 -3.74 7.36 6.15
C VAL A 272 -3.17 8.11 4.93
N PRO A 273 -1.87 8.02 4.66
CA PRO A 273 -1.31 8.57 3.42
C PRO A 273 -1.78 7.77 2.21
N VAL A 274 -1.96 8.45 1.07
CA VAL A 274 -2.12 7.85 -0.26
C VAL A 274 -1.19 8.60 -1.22
N VAL A 275 -0.27 7.88 -1.84
CA VAL A 275 0.77 8.46 -2.70
C VAL A 275 0.90 7.65 -3.99
N PHE A 276 0.93 8.35 -5.12
CA PHE A 276 1.28 7.79 -6.42
C PHE A 276 2.57 8.45 -6.90
N TYR A 277 3.58 7.66 -7.18
CA TYR A 277 4.88 8.14 -7.60
C TYR A 277 5.38 7.36 -8.82
N GLN A 278 5.69 8.05 -9.90
CA GLN A 278 6.41 7.48 -11.04
C GLN A 278 7.64 8.33 -11.32
N PRO A 279 8.86 7.76 -11.24
CA PRO A 279 10.09 8.50 -11.45
C PRO A 279 10.13 9.22 -12.81
N GLY A 280 10.40 10.54 -12.77
CA GLY A 280 10.54 11.35 -13.99
C GLY A 280 9.24 11.64 -14.74
N SER A 281 8.07 11.30 -14.19
CA SER A 281 6.77 11.60 -14.80
C SER A 281 6.21 12.95 -14.34
N ASN A 282 5.10 13.36 -14.97
CA ASN A 282 4.31 14.52 -14.56
C ASN A 282 3.20 14.18 -13.55
N LEU A 283 3.18 12.96 -13.02
CA LEU A 283 2.24 12.56 -11.98
C LEU A 283 2.64 13.19 -10.64
N LYS A 284 2.25 14.45 -10.44
CA LYS A 284 2.64 15.27 -9.30
C LYS A 284 1.49 16.13 -8.81
N GLY A 285 1.51 16.43 -7.53
CA GLY A 285 0.64 17.43 -6.91
C GLY A 285 0.20 17.07 -5.52
N PHE A 286 -0.09 18.07 -4.73
CA PHE A 286 -0.73 17.93 -3.43
C PHE A 286 -2.19 18.37 -3.56
N ARG A 287 -3.09 17.40 -3.74
CA ARG A 287 -4.52 17.64 -3.95
C ARG A 287 -5.21 17.97 -2.62
N LYS A 288 -5.85 19.13 -2.57
CA LYS A 288 -6.60 19.63 -1.39
C LYS A 288 -8.10 19.69 -1.63
N ASP A 289 -8.53 19.34 -2.82
CA ASP A 289 -9.88 19.45 -3.36
C ASP A 289 -10.56 18.08 -3.55
N VAL A 290 -9.83 17.00 -3.28
CA VAL A 290 -10.29 15.62 -3.47
C VAL A 290 -10.16 14.86 -2.15
N ILE A 291 -11.16 14.04 -1.84
CA ILE A 291 -11.11 13.04 -0.79
C ILE A 291 -10.68 11.73 -1.44
N ALA A 292 -9.55 11.19 -1.01
CA ALA A 292 -9.03 9.90 -1.46
C ALA A 292 -9.26 8.82 -0.40
N GLN A 293 -9.55 7.61 -0.84
CA GLN A 293 -9.71 6.45 0.02
C GLN A 293 -8.85 5.28 -0.51
N GLN A 294 -8.59 4.30 0.32
CA GLN A 294 -7.88 3.09 -0.13
C GLN A 294 -8.57 2.40 -1.31
N ILE A 295 -9.92 2.37 -1.30
CA ILE A 295 -10.71 1.77 -2.39
C ILE A 295 -10.53 2.46 -3.74
N ASP A 296 -10.07 3.70 -3.77
CA ASP A 296 -9.82 4.48 -4.98
C ASP A 296 -8.47 4.11 -5.64
N ILE A 297 -7.59 3.41 -4.93
CA ILE A 297 -6.25 3.07 -5.42
C ILE A 297 -6.32 2.17 -6.65
N MET A 298 -7.10 1.09 -6.59
CA MET A 298 -7.23 0.18 -7.73
C MET A 298 -7.75 0.88 -8.99
N PRO A 299 -8.90 1.60 -8.98
CA PRO A 299 -9.38 2.28 -10.18
C PRO A 299 -8.41 3.36 -10.67
N THR A 300 -7.73 4.07 -9.78
CA THR A 300 -6.72 5.08 -10.15
C THR A 300 -5.51 4.45 -10.83
N VAL A 301 -4.99 3.33 -10.32
CA VAL A 301 -3.89 2.59 -10.95
C VAL A 301 -4.29 2.12 -12.35
N LEU A 302 -5.44 1.47 -12.48
CA LEU A 302 -5.92 0.95 -13.77
C LEU A 302 -6.24 2.08 -14.77
N GLY A 303 -6.87 3.18 -14.30
CA GLY A 303 -7.11 4.38 -15.10
C GLY A 303 -5.81 5.02 -15.57
N TYR A 304 -4.84 5.20 -14.67
CA TYR A 304 -3.52 5.75 -15.03
C TYR A 304 -2.78 4.91 -16.08
N LEU A 305 -2.91 3.59 -16.04
CA LEU A 305 -2.34 2.71 -17.06
C LEU A 305 -3.17 2.67 -18.36
N GLY A 306 -4.38 3.22 -18.37
CA GLY A 306 -5.30 3.12 -19.51
C GLY A 306 -5.83 1.70 -19.71
N TYR A 307 -6.21 1.03 -18.61
CA TYR A 307 -6.74 -0.33 -18.69
C TYR A 307 -8.05 -0.37 -19.51
N ASP A 308 -8.15 -1.29 -20.45
CA ASP A 308 -9.12 -1.29 -21.56
C ASP A 308 -10.27 -2.31 -21.39
N LYS A 309 -10.47 -2.86 -20.22
CA LYS A 309 -11.56 -3.81 -19.93
C LYS A 309 -12.39 -3.35 -18.76
N PRO A 310 -13.68 -3.73 -18.70
CA PRO A 310 -14.50 -3.49 -17.51
C PRO A 310 -13.91 -4.17 -16.28
N PHE A 311 -13.97 -3.49 -15.13
CA PHE A 311 -13.54 -4.00 -13.83
C PHE A 311 -14.41 -3.43 -12.70
N VAL A 312 -14.34 -4.02 -11.52
CA VAL A 312 -15.32 -3.74 -10.44
C VAL A 312 -14.58 -3.44 -9.12
N PRO A 313 -14.24 -2.18 -8.84
CA PRO A 313 -13.98 -1.67 -7.50
C PRO A 313 -15.17 -0.86 -7.00
N LEU A 314 -15.25 -0.60 -5.71
CA LEU A 314 -16.25 0.31 -5.14
C LEU A 314 -15.76 1.77 -5.06
N GLY A 315 -14.49 2.02 -5.29
CA GLY A 315 -13.89 3.35 -5.36
C GLY A 315 -13.99 4.01 -6.74
N CYS A 316 -13.38 5.17 -6.88
CA CYS A 316 -13.32 5.95 -8.12
C CYS A 316 -11.90 6.28 -8.54
N ASP A 317 -11.69 6.62 -9.82
CA ASP A 317 -10.43 7.14 -10.32
C ASP A 317 -10.23 8.57 -9.80
N LEU A 318 -9.07 8.85 -9.24
CA LEU A 318 -8.70 10.13 -8.63
C LEU A 318 -7.99 11.10 -9.61
N LEU A 319 -7.73 10.67 -10.87
CA LEU A 319 -7.00 11.45 -11.88
C LEU A 319 -7.87 12.22 -12.86
#